data_bd60bf0aff76997cd90ba9d66e645dcc
#
_entry.id   bd60bf0aff76997cd90ba9d66e645dcc
#
_cell.length_a   1.000
_cell.length_b   1.000
_cell.length_c   1.000
_cell.angle_alpha   90.00
_cell.angle_beta   90.00
_cell.angle_gamma   90.00
#
_symmetry.space_group_name_H-M   'P 1'
#
loop_
_entity.id
_entity.type
_entity.pdbx_description
1 polymer ?
#
loop_
_entity_poly.entity_id
_entity_poly.type
_entity_poly.pdbx_seq_one_letter_code
_entity_poly.pdbx_strand_id
1 'polypeptide(L)'
;MIDTLPDNVELFENSQLLEWNKNNQIISCQFKNGNIKTKKIIFATNGFLKSLGIKKNYNFPITLTASMTRSLTDEEFESIGSPQEWGVLPVRPMGATIRMTKDRRILIRNTAEVHNPLRMSQSELIKRSSKQKLGIKKRFPQLPNNIIQSTWSGIVSRSRNSSQIFEK
;
A
#
# COMPACT_ATOMS: atom_id res chain seq x y z
N MET A 1 5.35 9.25 -13.41
CA MET A 1 4.33 10.17 -12.87
C MET A 1 4.95 11.48 -12.36
N ILE A 2 6.04 11.46 -11.62
CA ILE A 2 6.70 12.70 -11.16
C ILE A 2 7.26 13.49 -12.36
N ASP A 3 7.86 12.81 -13.32
CA ASP A 3 8.47 13.39 -14.54
C ASP A 3 7.44 13.98 -15.54
N THR A 4 6.16 13.86 -15.23
CA THR A 4 5.04 14.33 -16.09
C THR A 4 4.16 15.35 -15.39
N LEU A 5 4.66 15.97 -14.30
CA LEU A 5 3.93 17.05 -13.66
C LEU A 5 3.89 18.28 -14.59
N PRO A 6 2.75 18.97 -14.70
CA PRO A 6 2.65 20.22 -15.45
C PRO A 6 3.46 21.34 -14.79
N ASP A 7 3.89 22.31 -15.58
CA ASP A 7 4.80 23.40 -15.14
C ASP A 7 4.23 24.25 -13.98
N ASN A 8 2.94 24.26 -13.77
CA ASN A 8 2.28 24.98 -12.67
C ASN A 8 2.16 24.15 -11.38
N VAL A 9 2.80 22.96 -11.32
CA VAL A 9 2.80 22.08 -10.15
C VAL A 9 4.22 21.96 -9.60
N GLU A 10 4.40 22.34 -8.36
CA GLU A 10 5.65 22.17 -7.62
C GLU A 10 5.55 20.97 -6.68
N LEU A 11 6.56 20.09 -6.70
CA LEU A 11 6.66 18.94 -5.82
C LEU A 11 7.69 19.19 -4.72
N PHE A 12 7.26 19.06 -3.47
CA PHE A 12 8.11 19.14 -2.30
C PHE A 12 8.20 17.79 -1.62
N GLU A 13 9.28 17.07 -1.81
CA GLU A 13 9.57 15.81 -1.10
C GLU A 13 10.07 16.10 0.33
N ASN A 14 10.02 15.07 1.21
CA ASN A 14 10.46 15.15 2.61
C ASN A 14 9.82 16.29 3.42
N SER A 15 8.64 16.73 2.98
CA SER A 15 7.90 17.87 3.53
C SER A 15 6.66 17.37 4.28
N GLN A 16 6.88 16.77 5.46
CA GLN A 16 5.81 16.27 6.30
C GLN A 16 4.99 17.41 6.86
N LEU A 17 3.65 17.37 6.64
CA LEU A 17 2.71 18.26 7.32
C LEU A 17 2.63 17.89 8.80
N LEU A 18 2.96 18.83 9.68
CA LEU A 18 2.94 18.67 11.13
C LEU A 18 1.62 19.13 11.73
N GLU A 19 1.16 20.29 11.30
CA GLU A 19 -0.07 20.90 11.79
C GLU A 19 -0.74 21.72 10.68
N TRP A 20 -2.03 21.85 10.77
CA TRP A 20 -2.81 22.72 9.90
C TRP A 20 -3.95 23.38 10.68
N ASN A 21 -4.28 24.60 10.26
CA ASN A 21 -5.33 25.40 10.88
C ASN A 21 -6.07 26.18 9.80
N LYS A 22 -7.39 26.28 9.92
CA LYS A 22 -8.22 27.10 9.03
C LYS A 22 -8.77 28.30 9.81
N ASN A 23 -8.39 29.49 9.37
CA ASN A 23 -8.90 30.73 9.91
C ASN A 23 -9.55 31.53 8.77
N ASN A 24 -10.87 31.71 8.86
CA ASN A 24 -11.69 32.27 7.80
C ASN A 24 -11.54 31.52 6.47
N GLN A 25 -10.99 32.18 5.45
CA GLN A 25 -10.76 31.63 4.12
C GLN A 25 -9.32 31.15 3.87
N ILE A 26 -8.45 31.29 4.87
CA ILE A 26 -7.03 30.94 4.76
C ILE A 26 -6.74 29.70 5.58
N ILE A 27 -6.05 28.76 4.96
CA ILE A 27 -5.54 27.56 5.61
C ILE A 27 -4.03 27.74 5.78
N SER A 28 -3.56 27.64 7.01
CA SER A 28 -2.14 27.68 7.36
C SER A 28 -1.66 26.27 7.62
N CYS A 29 -0.62 25.86 6.94
CA CYS A 29 0.01 24.54 7.05
C CYS A 29 1.43 24.69 7.55
N GLN A 30 1.78 23.98 8.60
CA GLN A 30 3.13 23.97 9.16
C GLN A 30 3.83 22.67 8.76
N PHE A 31 5.02 22.81 8.20
CA PHE A 31 5.92 21.73 7.83
C PHE A 31 7.23 21.83 8.63
N LYS A 32 8.02 20.79 8.64
CA LYS A 32 9.33 20.79 9.32
C LYS A 32 10.24 21.93 8.81
N ASN A 33 10.19 22.24 7.53
CA ASN A 33 11.12 23.14 6.86
C ASN A 33 10.45 24.45 6.38
N GLY A 34 9.22 24.75 6.82
CA GLY A 34 8.55 25.97 6.40
C GLY A 34 7.04 25.96 6.62
N ASN A 35 6.39 27.02 6.17
CA ASN A 35 4.94 27.18 6.31
C ASN A 35 4.33 27.58 4.97
N ILE A 36 3.11 27.10 4.72
CA ILE A 36 2.33 27.44 3.53
C ILE A 36 1.00 28.02 3.97
N LYS A 37 0.57 29.10 3.32
CA LYS A 37 -0.79 29.64 3.43
C LYS A 37 -1.51 29.45 2.11
N THR A 38 -2.71 28.88 2.14
CA THR A 38 -3.49 28.59 0.96
C THR A 38 -4.98 28.81 1.18
N LYS A 39 -5.74 28.95 0.13
CA LYS A 39 -7.22 29.00 0.18
C LYS A 39 -7.86 27.61 0.12
N LYS A 40 -7.14 26.62 -0.42
CA LYS A 40 -7.64 25.26 -0.59
C LYS A 40 -6.55 24.26 -0.26
N ILE A 41 -6.93 23.13 0.32
CA ILE A 41 -6.04 22.00 0.59
C ILE A 41 -6.76 20.69 0.19
N ILE A 42 -6.00 19.76 -0.36
CA ILE A 42 -6.48 18.40 -0.64
C ILE A 42 -5.65 17.44 0.20
N PHE A 43 -6.32 16.68 1.05
CA PHE A 43 -5.69 15.63 1.84
C PHE A 43 -5.84 14.28 1.13
N ALA A 44 -4.78 13.80 0.52
CA ALA A 44 -4.72 12.51 -0.15
C ALA A 44 -3.83 11.52 0.62
N THR A 45 -3.94 11.51 1.94
CA THR A 45 -3.03 10.82 2.88
C THR A 45 -3.48 9.41 3.26
N ASN A 46 -4.44 8.84 2.52
CA ASN A 46 -4.95 7.47 2.75
C ASN A 46 -5.32 7.23 4.23
N GLY A 47 -4.80 6.17 4.86
CA GLY A 47 -5.07 5.82 6.26
C GLY A 47 -4.53 6.80 7.31
N PHE A 48 -3.76 7.80 6.91
CA PHE A 48 -3.16 8.79 7.82
C PHE A 48 -4.03 10.03 8.08
N LEU A 49 -5.23 10.15 7.48
CA LEU A 49 -6.16 11.26 7.74
C LEU A 49 -6.44 11.45 9.23
N LYS A 50 -6.55 10.36 9.97
CA LYS A 50 -6.81 10.39 11.42
C LYS A 50 -5.69 11.09 12.20
N SER A 51 -4.43 10.95 11.81
CA SER A 51 -3.29 11.61 12.46
C SER A 51 -3.29 13.11 12.26
N LEU A 52 -3.95 13.59 11.20
CA LEU A 52 -4.16 15.01 10.91
C LEU A 52 -5.43 15.59 11.56
N GLY A 53 -6.08 14.83 12.44
CA GLY A 53 -7.30 15.25 13.11
C GLY A 53 -8.58 15.16 12.28
N ILE A 54 -8.48 14.67 11.02
CA ILE A 54 -9.57 14.67 10.05
C ILE A 54 -10.35 13.36 10.13
N LYS A 55 -11.69 13.44 10.19
CA LYS A 55 -12.59 12.28 10.11
C LYS A 55 -12.21 11.10 11.02
N LYS A 56 -11.84 11.38 12.27
CA LYS A 56 -11.29 10.40 13.23
C LYS A 56 -12.11 9.11 13.39
N ASN A 57 -13.43 9.18 13.22
CA ASN A 57 -14.35 8.06 13.44
C ASN A 57 -14.93 7.48 12.13
N TYR A 58 -14.44 7.94 10.97
CA TYR A 58 -15.01 7.57 9.69
C TYR A 58 -14.13 6.62 8.88
N ASN A 59 -12.84 6.60 9.16
CA ASN A 59 -11.85 5.79 8.47
C ASN A 59 -11.20 4.77 9.39
N PHE A 60 -11.08 3.55 8.90
CA PHE A 60 -10.40 2.46 9.57
C PHE A 60 -9.14 2.10 8.78
N PRO A 61 -7.95 2.26 9.36
CA PRO A 61 -6.72 1.75 8.75
C PRO A 61 -6.73 0.23 8.83
N ILE A 62 -6.54 -0.41 7.69
CA ILE A 62 -6.33 -1.86 7.58
C ILE A 62 -4.90 -2.08 7.11
N THR A 63 -4.15 -2.89 7.82
CA THR A 63 -2.81 -3.28 7.44
C THR A 63 -2.87 -4.49 6.54
N LEU A 64 -2.27 -4.38 5.37
CA LEU A 64 -2.09 -5.42 4.39
C LEU A 64 -0.65 -5.90 4.43
N THR A 65 -0.41 -7.19 4.27
CA THR A 65 0.93 -7.73 4.11
C THR A 65 1.06 -8.41 2.76
N ALA A 66 2.12 -8.12 2.07
CA ALA A 66 2.47 -8.71 0.79
C ALA A 66 3.88 -9.27 0.81
N SER A 67 4.12 -10.26 -0.03
CA SER A 67 5.45 -10.80 -0.30
C SER A 67 5.70 -10.85 -1.80
N MET A 68 6.97 -10.74 -2.17
CA MET A 68 7.45 -10.87 -3.54
C MET A 68 8.54 -11.93 -3.59
N THR A 69 8.50 -12.75 -4.62
CA THR A 69 9.55 -13.72 -4.90
C THR A 69 10.80 -13.02 -5.42
N ARG A 70 11.94 -13.70 -5.42
CA ARG A 70 13.02 -13.38 -6.37
C ARG A 70 12.51 -13.58 -7.81
N SER A 71 13.24 -13.13 -8.79
CA SER A 71 12.99 -13.50 -10.17
C SER A 71 13.06 -15.02 -10.31
N LEU A 72 12.11 -15.61 -11.03
CA LEU A 72 12.12 -17.04 -11.31
C LEU A 72 13.26 -17.38 -12.29
N THR A 73 13.87 -18.57 -12.12
CA THR A 73 14.80 -19.11 -13.10
C THR A 73 14.07 -19.47 -14.40
N ASP A 74 14.79 -19.77 -15.46
CA ASP A 74 14.17 -20.16 -16.73
C ASP A 74 13.35 -21.44 -16.55
N GLU A 75 13.88 -22.45 -15.84
CA GLU A 75 13.19 -23.73 -15.56
C GLU A 75 11.94 -23.52 -14.66
N GLU A 76 12.04 -22.66 -13.64
CA GLU A 76 10.90 -22.34 -12.79
C GLU A 76 9.81 -21.61 -13.58
N PHE A 77 10.18 -20.68 -14.44
CA PHE A 77 9.27 -19.92 -15.28
C PHE A 77 8.58 -20.79 -16.34
N GLU A 78 9.32 -21.70 -16.97
CA GLU A 78 8.79 -22.71 -17.90
C GLU A 78 7.83 -23.67 -17.18
N SER A 79 8.17 -24.09 -15.96
CA SER A 79 7.33 -25.00 -15.17
C SER A 79 5.93 -24.46 -14.87
N ILE A 80 5.75 -23.16 -14.92
CA ILE A 80 4.44 -22.49 -14.75
C ILE A 80 3.81 -22.04 -16.08
N GLY A 81 4.39 -22.46 -17.22
CA GLY A 81 3.87 -22.19 -18.56
C GLY A 81 4.33 -20.86 -19.17
N SER A 82 5.44 -20.29 -18.72
CA SER A 82 6.04 -19.06 -19.25
C SER A 82 5.01 -17.92 -19.49
N PRO A 83 4.21 -17.57 -18.48
CA PRO A 83 3.11 -16.64 -18.65
C PRO A 83 3.60 -15.23 -18.94
N GLN A 84 2.86 -14.46 -19.73
CA GLN A 84 3.05 -13.03 -19.83
C GLN A 84 2.73 -12.36 -18.47
N GLU A 85 2.99 -11.05 -18.37
CA GLU A 85 2.60 -10.26 -17.22
C GLU A 85 1.07 -10.31 -16.99
N TRP A 86 0.64 -10.60 -15.77
CA TRP A 86 -0.77 -10.67 -15.38
C TRP A 86 -1.01 -10.29 -13.94
N GLY A 87 -2.27 -10.01 -13.60
CA GLY A 87 -2.70 -9.77 -12.23
C GLY A 87 -4.11 -10.29 -11.99
N VAL A 88 -4.34 -10.86 -10.82
CA VAL A 88 -5.64 -11.38 -10.37
C VAL A 88 -6.04 -10.73 -9.06
N LEU A 89 -7.26 -10.21 -9.03
CA LEU A 89 -7.91 -9.71 -7.82
C LEU A 89 -8.92 -10.75 -7.32
N PRO A 90 -9.06 -10.91 -6.00
CA PRO A 90 -10.04 -11.84 -5.45
C PRO A 90 -11.45 -11.26 -5.56
N VAL A 91 -12.42 -12.09 -5.89
CA VAL A 91 -13.85 -11.74 -5.82
C VAL A 91 -14.31 -11.62 -4.36
N ARG A 92 -13.80 -12.49 -3.49
CA ARG A 92 -14.12 -12.43 -2.06
C ARG A 92 -13.29 -11.36 -1.36
N PRO A 93 -13.89 -10.58 -0.45
CA PRO A 93 -13.12 -9.73 0.46
C PRO A 93 -12.03 -10.54 1.16
N MET A 94 -10.85 -9.98 1.35
CA MET A 94 -9.71 -10.64 2.01
C MET A 94 -9.08 -11.83 1.26
N GLY A 95 -9.48 -12.09 0.03
CA GLY A 95 -8.85 -13.09 -0.82
C GLY A 95 -7.43 -12.68 -1.26
N ALA A 96 -6.75 -13.58 -1.97
CA ALA A 96 -5.39 -13.33 -2.44
C ALA A 96 -5.39 -12.47 -3.71
N THR A 97 -4.68 -11.36 -3.68
CA THR A 97 -4.21 -10.67 -4.89
C THR A 97 -2.88 -11.26 -5.30
N ILE A 98 -2.73 -11.62 -6.56
CA ILE A 98 -1.49 -12.21 -7.09
C ILE A 98 -1.16 -11.49 -8.39
N ARG A 99 0.11 -11.24 -8.59
CA ARG A 99 0.61 -10.60 -9.81
C ARG A 99 1.91 -11.24 -10.26
N MET A 100 2.00 -11.52 -11.55
CA MET A 100 3.25 -11.78 -12.25
C MET A 100 3.78 -10.46 -12.80
N THR A 101 5.01 -10.13 -12.48
CA THR A 101 5.68 -8.91 -12.96
C THR A 101 6.47 -9.20 -14.23
N LYS A 102 6.79 -8.15 -14.97
CA LYS A 102 7.58 -8.24 -16.20
C LYS A 102 8.97 -8.86 -16.00
N ASP A 103 9.56 -8.68 -14.81
CA ASP A 103 10.83 -9.27 -14.41
C ASP A 103 10.69 -10.67 -13.77
N ARG A 104 9.60 -11.38 -14.10
CA ARG A 104 9.31 -12.77 -13.69
C ARG A 104 9.25 -12.98 -12.18
N ARG A 105 8.69 -12.04 -11.44
CA ARG A 105 8.45 -12.19 -10.00
C ARG A 105 6.98 -12.39 -9.72
N ILE A 106 6.67 -13.17 -8.69
CA ILE A 106 5.31 -13.33 -8.19
C ILE A 106 5.14 -12.48 -6.95
N LEU A 107 4.22 -11.52 -7.02
CA LEU A 107 3.73 -10.79 -5.86
C LEU A 107 2.48 -11.48 -5.35
N ILE A 108 2.37 -11.69 -4.05
CA ILE A 108 1.16 -12.17 -3.39
C ILE A 108 0.82 -11.32 -2.17
N ARG A 109 -0.43 -10.87 -2.09
CA ARG A 109 -1.04 -10.27 -0.91
C ARG A 109 -2.27 -11.07 -0.54
N ASN A 110 -2.27 -11.72 0.62
CA ASN A 110 -3.37 -12.57 1.09
C ASN A 110 -3.68 -12.39 2.57
N THR A 111 -3.22 -11.28 3.17
CA THR A 111 -3.55 -10.91 4.54
C THR A 111 -4.05 -9.49 4.58
N ALA A 112 -5.04 -9.25 5.44
CA ALA A 112 -5.53 -7.93 5.79
C ALA A 112 -6.05 -8.00 7.22
N GLU A 113 -5.61 -7.09 8.07
CA GLU A 113 -5.90 -7.11 9.51
C GLU A 113 -5.89 -5.70 10.10
N VAL A 114 -6.58 -5.53 11.21
CA VAL A 114 -6.38 -4.36 12.05
C VAL A 114 -5.13 -4.61 12.88
N HIS A 115 -4.14 -3.76 12.76
CA HIS A 115 -2.86 -3.88 13.46
C HIS A 115 -2.52 -2.58 14.19
N ASN A 116 -2.06 -2.72 15.43
CA ASN A 116 -1.60 -1.60 16.24
C ASN A 116 -0.28 -2.00 16.94
N PRO A 117 0.82 -1.27 16.76
CA PRO A 117 0.94 -0.07 15.93
C PRO A 117 0.78 -0.35 14.43
N LEU A 118 0.46 0.67 13.63
CA LEU A 118 0.23 0.52 12.19
C LEU A 118 1.45 -0.04 11.43
N ARG A 119 2.64 0.14 11.98
CA ARG A 119 3.90 -0.37 11.42
C ARG A 119 4.24 -1.71 12.05
N MET A 120 4.40 -2.73 11.23
CA MET A 120 4.81 -4.07 11.67
C MET A 120 6.33 -4.16 11.87
N SER A 121 6.74 -4.91 12.90
CA SER A 121 8.13 -5.31 13.12
C SER A 121 8.57 -6.37 12.12
N GLN A 122 9.86 -6.58 12.00
CA GLN A 122 10.42 -7.60 11.11
C GLN A 122 9.97 -9.02 11.50
N SER A 123 9.89 -9.33 12.79
CA SER A 123 9.42 -10.64 13.28
C SER A 123 7.94 -10.90 12.90
N GLU A 124 7.12 -9.88 12.96
CA GLU A 124 5.71 -9.95 12.54
C GLU A 124 5.57 -10.15 11.04
N LEU A 125 6.41 -9.50 10.22
CA LEU A 125 6.44 -9.69 8.77
C LEU A 125 6.86 -11.12 8.42
N ILE A 126 7.88 -11.68 9.08
CA ILE A 126 8.33 -13.07 8.90
C ILE A 126 7.17 -14.04 9.21
N LYS A 127 6.45 -13.83 10.31
CA LYS A 127 5.29 -14.65 10.67
C LYS A 127 4.20 -14.61 9.59
N ARG A 128 3.93 -13.45 8.98
CA ARG A 128 2.92 -13.32 7.93
C ARG A 128 3.40 -13.88 6.59
N SER A 129 4.69 -13.82 6.31
CA SER A 129 5.26 -14.40 5.08
C SER A 129 4.94 -15.90 4.94
N SER A 130 4.73 -16.62 6.04
CA SER A 130 4.33 -18.02 6.01
C SER A 130 2.98 -18.23 5.33
N LYS A 131 2.03 -17.29 5.48
CA LYS A 131 0.74 -17.34 4.78
C LYS A 131 0.90 -17.06 3.28
N GLN A 132 1.80 -16.15 2.91
CA GLN A 132 2.12 -15.88 1.52
C GLN A 132 2.82 -17.09 0.87
N LYS A 133 3.79 -17.71 1.55
CA LYS A 133 4.45 -18.95 1.09
C LYS A 133 3.43 -20.04 0.80
N LEU A 134 2.52 -20.30 1.74
CA LEU A 134 1.46 -21.26 1.55
C LEU A 134 0.53 -20.89 0.38
N GLY A 135 0.25 -19.60 0.22
CA GLY A 135 -0.57 -19.07 -0.87
C GLY A 135 0.06 -19.30 -2.25
N ILE A 136 1.38 -19.12 -2.38
CA ILE A 136 2.14 -19.43 -3.60
C ILE A 136 2.15 -20.94 -3.83
N LYS A 137 2.52 -21.73 -2.81
CA LYS A 137 2.63 -23.18 -2.94
C LYS A 137 1.33 -23.87 -3.38
N LYS A 138 0.19 -23.38 -2.91
CA LYS A 138 -1.14 -23.91 -3.32
C LYS A 138 -1.46 -23.64 -4.79
N ARG A 139 -0.89 -22.62 -5.41
CA ARG A 139 -1.18 -22.19 -6.79
C ARG A 139 -0.12 -22.65 -7.77
N PHE A 140 1.11 -22.72 -7.31
CA PHE A 140 2.30 -23.09 -8.05
C PHE A 140 3.06 -24.18 -7.28
N PRO A 141 2.50 -25.40 -7.17
CA PRO A 141 3.08 -26.47 -6.38
C PRO A 141 4.46 -26.92 -6.88
N GLN A 142 4.79 -26.64 -8.13
CA GLN A 142 6.08 -26.94 -8.76
C GLN A 142 7.21 -25.98 -8.33
N LEU A 143 6.86 -24.79 -7.82
CA LEU A 143 7.88 -23.82 -7.41
C LEU A 143 8.48 -24.18 -6.04
N PRO A 144 9.76 -23.87 -5.80
CA PRO A 144 10.43 -24.15 -4.53
C PRO A 144 9.85 -23.33 -3.37
N ASN A 145 10.04 -23.81 -2.14
CA ASN A 145 9.47 -23.18 -0.94
C ASN A 145 10.21 -21.91 -0.50
N ASN A 146 11.43 -21.67 -0.97
CA ASN A 146 12.32 -20.61 -0.51
C ASN A 146 12.46 -19.45 -1.51
N ILE A 147 11.46 -19.22 -2.35
CA ILE A 147 11.50 -18.22 -3.40
C ILE A 147 11.13 -16.80 -2.94
N ILE A 148 10.50 -16.64 -1.78
CA ILE A 148 10.16 -15.30 -1.27
C ILE A 148 11.44 -14.57 -0.89
N GLN A 149 11.63 -13.40 -1.50
CA GLN A 149 12.78 -12.54 -1.27
C GLN A 149 12.45 -11.39 -0.31
N SER A 150 11.27 -10.82 -0.41
CA SER A 150 10.87 -9.67 0.41
C SER A 150 9.44 -9.79 0.90
N THR A 151 9.20 -9.23 2.10
CA THR A 151 7.86 -9.12 2.70
C THR A 151 7.73 -7.74 3.32
N TRP A 152 6.61 -7.08 3.08
CA TRP A 152 6.34 -5.75 3.61
C TRP A 152 4.88 -5.60 4.02
N SER A 153 4.58 -4.55 4.77
CA SER A 153 3.22 -4.15 5.09
C SER A 153 2.90 -2.77 4.50
N GLY A 154 1.65 -2.55 4.22
CA GLY A 154 1.11 -1.27 3.81
C GLY A 154 -0.25 -1.02 4.45
N ILE A 155 -0.68 0.23 4.48
CA ILE A 155 -1.93 0.65 5.09
C ILE A 155 -2.90 1.07 4.00
N VAL A 156 -4.13 0.56 4.11
CA VAL A 156 -5.27 0.98 3.29
C VAL A 156 -6.33 1.58 4.21
N SER A 157 -6.84 2.74 3.85
CA SER A 157 -7.98 3.34 4.54
C SER A 157 -9.27 2.73 4.00
N ARG A 158 -10.13 2.29 4.91
CA ARG A 158 -11.48 1.88 4.59
C ARG A 158 -12.47 2.80 5.29
N SER A 159 -13.36 3.42 4.53
CA SER A 159 -14.44 4.21 5.09
C SER A 159 -15.51 3.30 5.72
N ARG A 160 -16.22 3.82 6.72
CA ARG A 160 -17.25 3.09 7.45
C ARG A 160 -18.36 2.53 6.56
N ASN A 161 -18.73 3.27 5.54
CA ASN A 161 -19.79 2.88 4.58
C ASN A 161 -19.23 2.32 3.26
N SER A 162 -17.92 2.08 3.17
CA SER A 162 -17.20 1.63 1.97
C SER A 162 -17.30 2.59 0.77
N SER A 163 -17.81 3.80 0.95
CA SER A 163 -17.85 4.85 -0.07
C SER A 163 -16.58 5.67 -0.08
N GLN A 164 -16.32 6.32 -1.20
CA GLN A 164 -15.31 7.37 -1.28
C GLN A 164 -15.76 8.58 -0.44
N ILE A 165 -14.78 9.22 0.21
CA ILE A 165 -15.02 10.46 0.95
C ILE A 165 -14.51 11.60 0.09
N PHE A 166 -15.42 12.44 -0.36
CA PHE A 166 -15.13 13.65 -1.08
C PHE A 166 -15.97 14.77 -0.45
N GLU A 167 -15.33 15.63 0.33
CA GLU A 167 -16.01 16.76 1.01
C GLU A 167 -15.26 18.06 0.74
N LYS A 168 -16.04 19.14 0.67
CA LYS A 168 -15.52 20.53 0.56
C LYS A 168 -15.32 21.15 1.93
#